data_78031b8283292cd8e191a20f57342db7
#
_entry.id   78031b8283292cd8e191a20f57342db7
#
_cell.length_a   1.000
_cell.length_b   1.000
_cell.length_c   1.000
_cell.angle_alpha   90.00
_cell.angle_beta   90.00
_cell.angle_gamma   90.00
#
_symmetry.space_group_name_H-M   'P 1'
#
loop_
_entity.id
_entity.type
_entity.pdbx_description
1 polymer ?
#
loop_
_entity_poly.entity_id
_entity_poly.type
_entity_poly.pdbx_seq_one_letter_code
_entity_poly.pdbx_strand_id
1 'polypeptide(L)'
;MKKILLVVSLSLVLGACASKGTVDKDAQITQDWNVEKLYAEAQDELNSNNYTRAIKLYELLESRFPNGRYAQQSQLDTAYAYYKDDEPEKALAAIERFQRHHPQHPNMDYALYLKGLVLFNEDQSFLNKLASQDWSDRDPKANRDAYQAFSQLVQLYPNSKYAPDATERMTKLVDALGGNEIA
;
A
#
# COMPACT_ATOMS: atom_id res chain seq x y z
N MET A 1 -8.79 -66.57 4.16
CA MET A 1 -7.66 -65.73 4.65
C MET A 1 -7.20 -64.62 3.68
N LYS A 2 -7.88 -64.44 2.52
CA LYS A 2 -7.47 -63.37 1.56
C LYS A 2 -8.31 -62.08 1.63
N LYS A 3 -9.33 -62.02 2.49
CA LYS A 3 -10.23 -60.82 2.61
C LYS A 3 -9.90 -59.88 3.78
N ILE A 4 -8.99 -60.25 4.65
CA ILE A 4 -8.60 -59.41 5.81
C ILE A 4 -7.42 -58.47 5.49
N LEU A 5 -6.67 -58.73 4.41
CA LEU A 5 -5.51 -57.93 4.01
C LEU A 5 -5.87 -56.63 3.24
N LEU A 6 -7.13 -56.50 2.80
CA LEU A 6 -7.58 -55.35 1.98
C LEU A 6 -8.18 -54.19 2.80
N VAL A 7 -8.44 -54.40 4.09
CA VAL A 7 -9.02 -53.37 4.97
C VAL A 7 -7.95 -52.57 5.73
N VAL A 8 -6.73 -53.10 5.83
CA VAL A 8 -5.63 -52.42 6.55
C VAL A 8 -4.90 -51.38 5.71
N SER A 9 -5.01 -51.43 4.37
CA SER A 9 -4.32 -50.52 3.45
C SER A 9 -5.04 -49.19 3.18
N LEU A 10 -6.30 -49.01 3.64
CA LEU A 10 -7.10 -47.79 3.39
C LEU A 10 -7.08 -46.78 4.52
N SER A 11 -6.45 -47.07 5.65
CA SER A 11 -6.43 -46.18 6.83
C SER A 11 -5.18 -45.31 6.95
N LEU A 12 -4.26 -45.30 5.97
CA LEU A 12 -2.98 -44.59 6.06
C LEU A 12 -2.89 -43.25 5.25
N VAL A 13 -3.99 -42.78 4.66
CA VAL A 13 -3.96 -41.60 3.76
C VAL A 13 -4.57 -40.33 4.38
N LEU A 14 -5.02 -40.35 5.62
CA LEU A 14 -5.68 -39.17 6.28
C LEU A 14 -4.77 -38.35 7.21
N GLY A 15 -3.47 -38.51 7.11
CA GLY A 15 -2.49 -37.88 8.02
C GLY A 15 -1.64 -36.73 7.46
N ALA A 16 -1.92 -36.15 6.30
CA ALA A 16 -1.02 -35.21 5.64
C ALA A 16 -1.61 -33.85 5.30
N CYS A 17 -2.30 -33.20 6.26
CA CYS A 17 -2.63 -31.78 6.15
C CYS A 17 -2.53 -31.07 7.52
N ALA A 18 -1.44 -31.37 8.27
CA ALA A 18 -0.98 -30.47 9.31
C ALA A 18 0.01 -29.51 8.64
N SER A 19 -0.48 -28.51 7.90
CA SER A 19 0.33 -27.35 7.60
C SER A 19 0.73 -26.74 8.95
N LYS A 20 2.00 -26.86 9.29
CA LYS A 20 2.61 -26.09 10.38
C LYS A 20 2.42 -24.62 9.97
N GLY A 21 1.32 -24.01 10.39
CA GLY A 21 1.17 -22.56 10.34
C GLY A 21 2.39 -21.99 11.07
N THR A 22 3.24 -21.31 10.35
CA THR A 22 4.32 -20.53 10.98
C THR A 22 3.63 -19.56 11.90
N VAL A 23 3.74 -19.79 13.20
CA VAL A 23 3.14 -18.91 14.20
C VAL A 23 3.77 -17.56 13.99
N ASP A 24 2.94 -16.57 13.69
CA ASP A 24 3.39 -15.20 13.47
C ASP A 24 3.96 -14.68 14.80
N LYS A 25 5.27 -14.50 14.84
CA LYS A 25 5.98 -14.04 16.04
C LYS A 25 5.50 -12.66 16.50
N ASP A 26 5.19 -11.78 15.54
CA ASP A 26 4.69 -10.44 15.86
C ASP A 26 3.29 -10.54 16.50
N ALA A 27 2.43 -11.43 16.02
CA ALA A 27 1.13 -11.68 16.62
C ALA A 27 1.23 -12.20 18.06
N GLN A 28 2.22 -13.04 18.37
CA GLN A 28 2.45 -13.55 19.73
C GLN A 28 3.01 -12.48 20.67
N ILE A 29 4.05 -11.76 20.24
CA ILE A 29 4.70 -10.73 21.08
C ILE A 29 3.74 -9.59 21.40
N THR A 30 2.84 -9.27 20.49
CA THR A 30 1.93 -8.13 20.62
C THR A 30 0.54 -8.49 21.14
N GLN A 31 0.29 -9.75 21.56
CA GLN A 31 -1.08 -10.21 21.88
C GLN A 31 -1.77 -9.38 22.97
N ASP A 32 -1.00 -8.88 23.95
CA ASP A 32 -1.50 -8.09 25.08
C ASP A 32 -1.38 -6.57 24.84
N TRP A 33 -1.00 -6.15 23.64
CA TRP A 33 -0.87 -4.73 23.35
C TRP A 33 -2.23 -4.11 23.04
N ASN A 34 -2.45 -2.92 23.60
CA ASN A 34 -3.60 -2.09 23.24
C ASN A 34 -3.35 -1.42 21.87
N VAL A 35 -4.37 -0.79 21.33
CA VAL A 35 -4.33 -0.19 19.99
C VAL A 35 -3.30 0.94 19.88
N GLU A 36 -3.13 1.74 20.94
CA GLU A 36 -2.17 2.84 20.99
C GLU A 36 -0.73 2.33 20.91
N LYS A 37 -0.42 1.30 21.71
CA LYS A 37 0.92 0.70 21.72
C LYS A 37 1.24 0.03 20.38
N LEU A 38 0.29 -0.70 19.82
CA LEU A 38 0.47 -1.38 18.53
C LEU A 38 0.69 -0.36 17.41
N TYR A 39 -0.07 0.74 17.42
CA TYR A 39 0.10 1.83 16.46
C TYR A 39 1.44 2.54 16.62
N ALA A 40 1.83 2.84 17.85
CA ALA A 40 3.12 3.51 18.13
C ALA A 40 4.31 2.67 17.64
N GLU A 41 4.32 1.37 17.92
CA GLU A 41 5.38 0.47 17.45
C GLU A 41 5.41 0.42 15.91
N ALA A 42 4.24 0.33 15.26
CA ALA A 42 4.16 0.35 13.80
C ALA A 42 4.73 1.65 13.21
N GLN A 43 4.46 2.79 13.85
CA GLN A 43 5.04 4.09 13.48
C GLN A 43 6.56 4.13 13.67
N ASP A 44 7.06 3.58 14.77
CA ASP A 44 8.50 3.52 15.05
C ASP A 44 9.24 2.67 14.01
N GLU A 45 8.67 1.54 13.61
CA GLU A 45 9.19 0.70 12.54
C GLU A 45 9.15 1.42 11.17
N LEU A 46 8.06 2.13 10.87
CA LEU A 46 7.92 2.94 9.66
C LEU A 46 9.00 4.02 9.60
N ASN A 47 9.20 4.76 10.70
CA ASN A 47 10.19 5.82 10.80
C ASN A 47 11.64 5.29 10.75
N SER A 48 11.83 4.05 11.15
CA SER A 48 13.11 3.34 11.07
C SER A 48 13.37 2.70 9.69
N ASN A 49 12.48 2.94 8.72
CA ASN A 49 12.48 2.35 7.38
C ASN A 49 12.33 0.81 7.38
N ASN A 50 11.81 0.22 8.45
CA ASN A 50 11.48 -1.19 8.51
C ASN A 50 10.04 -1.40 8.00
N TYR A 51 9.83 -1.13 6.72
CA TYR A 51 8.51 -1.07 6.10
C TYR A 51 7.77 -2.40 6.18
N THR A 52 8.46 -3.49 5.90
CA THR A 52 7.88 -4.85 5.97
C THR A 52 7.30 -5.16 7.35
N ARG A 53 7.97 -4.76 8.45
CA ARG A 53 7.47 -4.98 9.80
C ARG A 53 6.38 -3.97 10.16
N ALA A 54 6.52 -2.72 9.76
CA ALA A 54 5.48 -1.70 9.94
C ALA A 54 4.15 -2.15 9.31
N ILE A 55 4.17 -2.65 8.07
CA ILE A 55 2.99 -3.20 7.37
C ILE A 55 2.33 -4.30 8.19
N LYS A 56 3.10 -5.27 8.67
CA LYS A 56 2.55 -6.37 9.50
C LYS A 56 1.88 -5.88 10.77
N LEU A 57 2.48 -4.90 11.45
CA LEU A 57 1.91 -4.35 12.68
C LEU A 57 0.64 -3.55 12.41
N TYR A 58 0.56 -2.80 11.31
CA TYR A 58 -0.66 -2.11 10.90
C TYR A 58 -1.77 -3.10 10.50
N GLU A 59 -1.46 -4.14 9.74
CA GLU A 59 -2.42 -5.19 9.38
C GLU A 59 -2.93 -5.92 10.62
N LEU A 60 -2.06 -6.18 11.58
CA LEU A 60 -2.42 -6.78 12.86
C LEU A 60 -3.33 -5.85 13.68
N LEU A 61 -3.05 -4.54 13.66
CA LEU A 61 -3.90 -3.52 14.28
C LEU A 61 -5.29 -3.51 13.65
N GLU A 62 -5.39 -3.47 12.32
CA GLU A 62 -6.66 -3.51 11.61
C GLU A 62 -7.46 -4.79 11.93
N SER A 63 -6.76 -5.93 12.01
CA SER A 63 -7.39 -7.22 12.34
C SER A 63 -7.98 -7.27 13.75
N ARG A 64 -7.27 -6.70 14.74
CA ARG A 64 -7.68 -6.73 16.15
C ARG A 64 -8.62 -5.60 16.52
N PHE A 65 -8.42 -4.44 15.93
CA PHE A 65 -9.12 -3.20 16.25
C PHE A 65 -9.67 -2.55 14.96
N PRO A 66 -10.63 -3.20 14.28
CA PRO A 66 -11.07 -2.78 12.94
C PRO A 66 -11.77 -1.42 12.89
N ASN A 67 -12.11 -0.86 14.04
CA ASN A 67 -12.86 0.38 14.14
C ASN A 67 -12.08 1.48 14.85
N GLY A 68 -12.37 2.73 14.46
CA GLY A 68 -11.81 3.91 15.09
C GLY A 68 -10.64 4.53 14.32
N ARG A 69 -10.17 5.65 14.87
CA ARG A 69 -9.17 6.49 14.18
C ARG A 69 -7.85 5.77 13.87
N TYR A 70 -7.41 4.88 14.74
CA TYR A 70 -6.15 4.15 14.53
C TYR A 70 -6.27 3.16 13.38
N ALA A 71 -7.39 2.45 13.24
CA ALA A 71 -7.62 1.55 12.11
C ALA A 71 -7.66 2.32 10.78
N GLN A 72 -8.37 3.45 10.75
CA GLN A 72 -8.44 4.29 9.56
C GLN A 72 -7.06 4.85 9.17
N GLN A 73 -6.32 5.36 10.16
CA GLN A 73 -4.97 5.88 9.91
C GLN A 73 -4.00 4.77 9.49
N SER A 74 -4.07 3.59 10.12
CA SER A 74 -3.23 2.44 9.76
C SER A 74 -3.39 2.01 8.30
N GLN A 75 -4.60 2.09 7.74
CA GLN A 75 -4.81 1.78 6.31
C GLN A 75 -4.02 2.72 5.41
N LEU A 76 -3.99 3.99 5.77
CA LEU A 76 -3.26 5.00 5.00
C LEU A 76 -1.75 4.90 5.20
N ASP A 77 -1.31 4.61 6.44
CA ASP A 77 0.10 4.40 6.76
C ASP A 77 0.63 3.10 6.13
N THR A 78 -0.20 2.05 6.03
CA THR A 78 0.12 0.83 5.27
C THR A 78 0.33 1.13 3.79
N ALA A 79 -0.52 1.96 3.20
CA ALA A 79 -0.33 2.38 1.82
C ALA A 79 0.99 3.14 1.61
N TYR A 80 1.33 4.03 2.54
CA TYR A 80 2.62 4.73 2.53
C TYR A 80 3.80 3.77 2.73
N ALA A 81 3.67 2.81 3.64
CA ALA A 81 4.72 1.82 3.86
C ALA A 81 4.98 0.95 2.61
N TYR A 82 3.93 0.50 1.91
CA TYR A 82 4.07 -0.18 0.63
C TYR A 82 4.76 0.69 -0.43
N TYR A 83 4.39 1.97 -0.51
CA TYR A 83 5.05 2.92 -1.40
C TYR A 83 6.55 3.05 -1.11
N LYS A 84 6.92 3.07 0.17
CA LYS A 84 8.33 3.17 0.60
C LYS A 84 9.10 1.87 0.46
N ASP A 85 8.42 0.73 0.47
CA ASP A 85 8.98 -0.62 0.29
C ASP A 85 9.09 -1.02 -1.20
N ASP A 86 8.85 -0.06 -2.12
CA ASP A 86 8.86 -0.27 -3.57
C ASP A 86 7.85 -1.33 -4.05
N GLU A 87 6.65 -1.30 -3.45
CA GLU A 87 5.53 -2.18 -3.76
C GLU A 87 4.32 -1.36 -4.29
N PRO A 88 4.45 -0.70 -5.47
CA PRO A 88 3.48 0.30 -5.95
C PRO A 88 2.07 -0.27 -6.15
N GLU A 89 1.95 -1.50 -6.64
CA GLU A 89 0.63 -2.13 -6.86
C GLU A 89 -0.11 -2.35 -5.55
N LYS A 90 0.59 -2.76 -4.48
CA LYS A 90 0.00 -2.92 -3.15
C LYS A 90 -0.34 -1.56 -2.53
N ALA A 91 0.50 -0.56 -2.74
CA ALA A 91 0.22 0.81 -2.31
C ALA A 91 -1.07 1.34 -2.96
N LEU A 92 -1.21 1.21 -4.29
CA LEU A 92 -2.42 1.62 -5.02
C LEU A 92 -3.66 0.88 -4.52
N ALA A 93 -3.58 -0.43 -4.36
CA ALA A 93 -4.70 -1.23 -3.84
C ALA A 93 -5.12 -0.79 -2.43
N ALA A 94 -4.16 -0.48 -1.55
CA ALA A 94 -4.42 0.01 -0.20
C ALA A 94 -5.06 1.42 -0.22
N ILE A 95 -4.56 2.33 -1.05
CA ILE A 95 -5.14 3.67 -1.23
C ILE A 95 -6.59 3.57 -1.74
N GLU A 96 -6.83 2.76 -2.75
CA GLU A 96 -8.18 2.61 -3.31
C GLU A 96 -9.15 1.97 -2.31
N ARG A 97 -8.69 1.01 -1.51
CA ARG A 97 -9.47 0.45 -0.41
C ARG A 97 -9.84 1.53 0.59
N PHE A 98 -8.87 2.35 1.02
CA PHE A 98 -9.11 3.47 1.94
C PHE A 98 -10.12 4.47 1.36
N GLN A 99 -9.95 4.90 0.12
CA GLN A 99 -10.86 5.85 -0.54
C GLN A 99 -12.30 5.32 -0.63
N ARG A 100 -12.48 4.03 -0.91
CA ARG A 100 -13.82 3.41 -0.97
C ARG A 100 -14.48 3.32 0.40
N HIS A 101 -13.72 3.00 1.46
CA HIS A 101 -14.29 2.79 2.79
C HIS A 101 -14.46 4.10 3.58
N HIS A 102 -13.63 5.09 3.28
CA HIS A 102 -13.56 6.34 4.05
C HIS A 102 -13.62 7.59 3.16
N PRO A 103 -14.64 7.75 2.28
CA PRO A 103 -14.67 8.82 1.27
C PRO A 103 -14.73 10.24 1.86
N GLN A 104 -15.07 10.38 3.13
CA GLN A 104 -15.13 11.67 3.84
C GLN A 104 -14.03 11.82 4.90
N HIS A 105 -12.98 10.99 4.84
CA HIS A 105 -11.91 11.08 5.83
C HIS A 105 -11.13 12.40 5.70
N PRO A 106 -10.75 13.03 6.82
CA PRO A 106 -10.00 14.30 6.79
C PRO A 106 -8.70 14.27 5.96
N ASN A 107 -8.04 13.10 5.88
CA ASN A 107 -6.81 12.90 5.12
C ASN A 107 -7.05 12.36 3.69
N MET A 108 -8.21 12.62 3.10
CA MET A 108 -8.48 12.22 1.72
C MET A 108 -7.58 12.97 0.73
N ASP A 109 -7.22 14.20 1.06
CA ASP A 109 -6.21 14.97 0.32
C ASP A 109 -4.86 14.26 0.27
N TYR A 110 -4.41 13.73 1.42
CA TYR A 110 -3.18 12.93 1.47
C TYR A 110 -3.31 11.61 0.68
N ALA A 111 -4.46 10.94 0.74
CA ALA A 111 -4.68 9.71 -0.03
C ALA A 111 -4.59 9.95 -1.54
N LEU A 112 -5.16 11.06 -2.03
CA LEU A 112 -5.04 11.47 -3.44
C LEU A 112 -3.60 11.84 -3.81
N TYR A 113 -2.92 12.56 -2.93
CA TYR A 113 -1.53 12.92 -3.12
C TYR A 113 -0.63 11.69 -3.20
N LEU A 114 -0.79 10.75 -2.27
CA LEU A 114 -0.02 9.50 -2.24
C LEU A 114 -0.31 8.66 -3.50
N LYS A 115 -1.58 8.60 -3.96
CA LYS A 115 -1.92 7.95 -5.24
C LYS A 115 -1.14 8.55 -6.40
N GLY A 116 -1.13 9.88 -6.48
CA GLY A 116 -0.36 10.59 -7.48
C GLY A 116 1.14 10.29 -7.39
N LEU A 117 1.71 10.26 -6.18
CA LEU A 117 3.13 9.93 -5.96
C LEU A 117 3.47 8.51 -6.42
N VAL A 118 2.65 7.52 -6.05
CA VAL A 118 2.87 6.12 -6.44
C VAL A 118 2.88 5.99 -7.96
N LEU A 119 1.88 6.56 -8.65
CA LEU A 119 1.77 6.54 -10.10
C LEU A 119 2.87 7.35 -10.79
N PHE A 120 3.27 8.47 -10.19
CA PHE A 120 4.35 9.31 -10.69
C PHE A 120 5.73 8.67 -10.51
N ASN A 121 5.92 7.92 -9.40
CA ASN A 121 7.19 7.29 -9.04
C ASN A 121 7.29 5.81 -9.45
N GLU A 122 6.33 5.26 -10.16
CA GLU A 122 6.50 3.94 -10.80
C GLU A 122 7.82 3.84 -11.58
N ASP A 123 8.54 4.95 -11.61
CA ASP A 123 9.84 5.16 -12.23
C ASP A 123 10.97 5.60 -11.26
N GLN A 124 10.97 5.34 -9.97
CA GLN A 124 12.19 5.55 -9.17
C GLN A 124 13.29 4.49 -9.45
N SER A 125 12.98 3.38 -10.05
CA SER A 125 13.91 2.62 -10.92
C SER A 125 14.58 3.53 -11.97
N PHE A 126 14.02 4.65 -12.22
CA PHE A 126 14.37 5.73 -13.12
C PHE A 126 15.56 6.61 -12.66
N LEU A 127 15.79 6.88 -11.39
CA LEU A 127 17.02 7.61 -11.02
C LEU A 127 18.29 6.83 -11.40
N ASN A 128 18.19 5.49 -11.47
CA ASN A 128 19.23 4.64 -12.02
C ASN A 128 19.20 4.56 -13.57
N LYS A 129 18.06 4.85 -14.21
CA LYS A 129 17.90 4.95 -15.68
C LYS A 129 18.03 6.39 -16.20
N LEU A 130 17.94 7.41 -15.33
CA LEU A 130 17.99 8.83 -15.69
C LEU A 130 19.33 9.26 -16.32
N ALA A 131 20.37 8.45 -16.16
CA ALA A 131 21.62 8.68 -16.84
C ALA A 131 21.58 8.37 -18.35
N SER A 132 20.49 7.76 -18.87
CA SER A 132 20.47 7.25 -20.25
C SER A 132 19.12 7.19 -20.99
N GLN A 133 17.98 7.65 -20.46
CA GLN A 133 16.69 7.52 -21.16
C GLN A 133 15.81 8.78 -21.13
N ASP A 134 15.13 9.00 -22.27
CA ASP A 134 14.22 10.11 -22.56
C ASP A 134 12.89 9.95 -21.79
N TRP A 135 12.29 11.05 -21.31
CA TRP A 135 11.01 11.09 -20.59
C TRP A 135 9.83 10.56 -21.41
N SER A 136 10.01 10.46 -22.73
CA SER A 136 9.00 9.97 -23.67
C SER A 136 8.78 8.45 -23.62
N ASP A 137 9.63 7.70 -22.91
CA ASP A 137 9.61 6.22 -22.88
C ASP A 137 8.72 5.66 -21.74
N ARG A 138 7.99 6.53 -21.04
CA ARG A 138 7.08 6.18 -19.93
C ARG A 138 5.76 5.64 -20.46
N ASP A 139 5.11 4.76 -19.65
CA ASP A 139 3.72 4.37 -19.92
C ASP A 139 2.81 5.62 -19.91
N PRO A 140 2.27 6.04 -21.06
CA PRO A 140 1.41 7.22 -21.14
C PRO A 140 0.16 7.10 -20.23
N LYS A 141 -0.22 5.86 -19.90
CA LYS A 141 -1.36 5.61 -18.99
C LYS A 141 -1.01 5.98 -17.56
N ALA A 142 0.14 5.53 -17.04
CA ALA A 142 0.57 5.85 -15.68
C ALA A 142 0.71 7.37 -15.48
N ASN A 143 1.27 8.07 -16.46
CA ASN A 143 1.39 9.53 -16.45
C ASN A 143 0.01 10.24 -16.42
N ARG A 144 -0.97 9.76 -17.20
CA ARG A 144 -2.34 10.30 -17.17
C ARG A 144 -3.02 10.03 -15.83
N ASP A 145 -2.89 8.82 -15.30
CA ASP A 145 -3.49 8.43 -14.03
C ASP A 145 -2.87 9.23 -12.87
N ALA A 146 -1.55 9.48 -12.88
CA ALA A 146 -0.87 10.36 -11.93
C ALA A 146 -1.40 11.80 -12.01
N TYR A 147 -1.49 12.35 -13.23
CA TYR A 147 -2.04 13.68 -13.47
C TYR A 147 -3.47 13.80 -12.93
N GLN A 148 -4.31 12.81 -13.18
CA GLN A 148 -5.69 12.79 -12.70
C GLN A 148 -5.76 12.78 -11.16
N ALA A 149 -4.92 11.99 -10.49
CA ALA A 149 -4.88 11.95 -9.03
C ALA A 149 -4.47 13.31 -8.43
N PHE A 150 -3.43 13.95 -8.97
CA PHE A 150 -3.02 15.28 -8.54
C PHE A 150 -4.06 16.35 -8.89
N SER A 151 -4.68 16.28 -10.05
CA SER A 151 -5.76 17.21 -10.46
C SER A 151 -6.95 17.12 -9.53
N GLN A 152 -7.41 15.92 -9.17
CA GLN A 152 -8.47 15.73 -8.18
C GLN A 152 -8.10 16.34 -6.82
N LEU A 153 -6.85 16.15 -6.36
CA LEU A 153 -6.38 16.77 -5.13
C LEU A 153 -6.54 18.30 -5.18
N VAL A 154 -5.96 18.93 -6.22
CA VAL A 154 -5.96 20.40 -6.35
C VAL A 154 -7.38 20.96 -6.47
N GLN A 155 -8.27 20.27 -7.19
CA GLN A 155 -9.66 20.69 -7.40
C GLN A 155 -10.53 20.54 -6.14
N LEU A 156 -10.42 19.40 -5.44
CA LEU A 156 -11.27 19.11 -4.29
C LEU A 156 -10.71 19.69 -2.99
N TYR A 157 -9.39 19.85 -2.90
CA TYR A 157 -8.69 20.29 -1.70
C TYR A 157 -7.66 21.40 -2.01
N PRO A 158 -8.08 22.55 -2.56
CA PRO A 158 -7.17 23.61 -3.01
C PRO A 158 -6.31 24.20 -1.87
N ASN A 159 -6.78 24.10 -0.63
CA ASN A 159 -6.07 24.55 0.56
C ASN A 159 -5.22 23.45 1.23
N SER A 160 -5.12 22.28 0.64
CA SER A 160 -4.25 21.22 1.14
C SER A 160 -2.78 21.63 1.07
N LYS A 161 -2.02 21.27 2.10
CA LYS A 161 -0.56 21.47 2.11
C LYS A 161 0.15 20.72 0.96
N TYR A 162 -0.51 19.75 0.35
CA TYR A 162 0.02 18.98 -0.78
C TYR A 162 -0.29 19.59 -2.14
N ALA A 163 -1.24 20.54 -2.23
CA ALA A 163 -1.68 21.12 -3.50
C ALA A 163 -0.56 21.85 -4.27
N PRO A 164 0.35 22.60 -3.63
CA PRO A 164 1.46 23.24 -4.36
C PRO A 164 2.38 22.24 -5.05
N ASP A 165 2.82 21.19 -4.34
CA ASP A 165 3.69 20.16 -4.91
C ASP A 165 2.96 19.34 -5.99
N ALA A 166 1.68 19.02 -5.78
CA ALA A 166 0.86 18.35 -6.79
C ALA A 166 0.78 19.16 -8.09
N THR A 167 0.60 20.48 -8.00
CA THR A 167 0.56 21.38 -9.16
C THR A 167 1.90 21.38 -9.92
N GLU A 168 3.02 21.41 -9.21
CA GLU A 168 4.35 21.34 -9.82
C GLU A 168 4.54 20.00 -10.58
N ARG A 169 4.12 18.89 -9.98
CA ARG A 169 4.19 17.57 -10.63
C ARG A 169 3.29 17.48 -11.86
N MET A 170 2.08 18.05 -11.80
CA MET A 170 1.19 18.14 -12.97
C MET A 170 1.85 18.87 -14.13
N THR A 171 2.55 19.98 -13.86
CA THR A 171 3.30 20.71 -14.90
C THR A 171 4.37 19.83 -15.53
N LYS A 172 5.16 19.12 -14.72
CA LYS A 172 6.17 18.18 -15.22
C LYS A 172 5.58 17.05 -16.06
N LEU A 173 4.39 16.55 -15.67
CA LEU A 173 3.68 15.53 -16.45
C LEU A 173 3.19 16.05 -17.81
N VAL A 174 2.68 17.28 -17.87
CA VAL A 174 2.25 17.93 -19.12
C VAL A 174 3.44 18.11 -20.04
N ASP A 175 4.56 18.62 -19.52
CA ASP A 175 5.79 18.79 -20.32
C ASP A 175 6.29 17.44 -20.88
N ALA A 176 6.25 16.38 -20.06
CA ALA A 176 6.65 15.04 -20.46
C ALA A 176 5.76 14.42 -21.55
N LEU A 177 4.45 14.74 -21.55
CA LEU A 177 3.49 14.24 -22.54
C LEU A 177 3.39 15.12 -23.81
N GLY A 178 4.29 16.11 -23.95
CA GLY A 178 4.35 16.95 -25.14
C GLY A 178 3.20 17.95 -25.30
N GLY A 179 2.55 18.33 -24.22
CA GLY A 179 1.60 19.45 -24.14
C GLY A 179 0.22 19.25 -24.82
N ASN A 180 0.03 18.19 -25.61
CA ASN A 180 -1.16 18.05 -26.45
C ASN A 180 -2.16 16.95 -26.02
N GLU A 181 -1.84 16.11 -25.04
CA GLU A 181 -2.63 14.90 -24.78
C GLU A 181 -3.44 14.93 -23.47
N ILE A 182 -3.25 15.96 -22.62
CA ILE A 182 -3.90 16.07 -21.32
C ILE A 182 -4.97 17.18 -21.26
N ALA A 183 -5.08 18.02 -22.27
CA ALA A 183 -6.05 19.14 -22.32
C ALA A 183 -7.46 18.69 -22.69
#